data_ef971fce482d1987f68add195519ed39
#
_entry.id   ef971fce482d1987f68add195519ed39
#
_cell.length_a   1.000
_cell.length_b   1.000
_cell.length_c   1.000
_cell.angle_alpha   90.00
_cell.angle_beta   90.00
_cell.angle_gamma   90.00
#
_symmetry.space_group_name_H-M   'P 1'
#
loop_
_entity.id
_entity.type
_entity.pdbx_description
1 polymer ?
#
loop_
_entity_poly.entity_id
_entity_poly.type
_entity_poly.pdbx_seq_one_letter_code
_entity_poly.pdbx_strand_id
1 'polypeptide(L)'
;MKDINILINNGVDVNASLEIFGDMELYDETIVDFLNSVHGKLDELKKYKEVGDMNNYAILVHSLKSDAKYLGFTKLAELSYAHELQSKAGNYGFVLEHFDELIISFIWFSP
;
A
#
# COMPACT_ATOMS: atom_id res chain seq x y z
N MET A 1 -13.83 -5.89 8.51
CA MET A 1 -13.24 -5.86 7.17
C MET A 1 -14.26 -5.41 6.14
N LYS A 2 -13.84 -4.84 5.03
CA LYS A 2 -14.75 -4.48 3.93
C LYS A 2 -15.27 -5.74 3.24
N ASP A 3 -16.50 -5.65 2.73
CA ASP A 3 -17.11 -6.72 1.95
C ASP A 3 -16.27 -7.03 0.71
N ILE A 4 -16.15 -8.32 0.37
CA ILE A 4 -15.34 -8.77 -0.76
C ILE A 4 -15.80 -8.15 -2.10
N ASN A 5 -17.10 -7.94 -2.29
CA ASN A 5 -17.62 -7.31 -3.49
C ASN A 5 -17.19 -5.84 -3.60
N ILE A 6 -17.09 -5.15 -2.49
CA ILE A 6 -16.58 -3.78 -2.45
C ILE A 6 -15.12 -3.76 -2.90
N LEU A 7 -14.31 -4.70 -2.43
CA LEU A 7 -12.92 -4.84 -2.83
C LEU A 7 -12.80 -5.08 -4.33
N ILE A 8 -13.54 -6.05 -4.86
CA ILE A 8 -13.53 -6.37 -6.30
C ILE A 8 -13.94 -5.17 -7.13
N ASN A 9 -15.00 -4.47 -6.74
CA ASN A 9 -15.51 -3.29 -7.46
C ASN A 9 -14.52 -2.13 -7.46
N ASN A 10 -13.58 -2.11 -6.53
CA ASN A 10 -12.55 -1.07 -6.42
C ASN A 10 -11.18 -1.53 -6.94
N GLY A 11 -11.15 -2.58 -7.76
CA GLY A 11 -9.96 -3.01 -8.47
C GLY A 11 -9.05 -3.94 -7.69
N VAL A 12 -9.53 -4.55 -6.60
CA VAL A 12 -8.78 -5.57 -5.87
C VAL A 12 -8.88 -6.91 -6.60
N ASP A 13 -7.75 -7.49 -6.95
CA ASP A 13 -7.69 -8.80 -7.61
C ASP A 13 -7.74 -9.92 -6.57
N VAL A 14 -8.93 -10.20 -6.08
CA VAL A 14 -9.16 -11.22 -5.05
C VAL A 14 -8.80 -12.61 -5.55
N ASN A 15 -9.11 -12.92 -6.82
CA ASN A 15 -8.85 -14.24 -7.38
C ASN A 15 -7.35 -14.56 -7.44
N ALA A 16 -6.53 -13.61 -7.89
CA ALA A 16 -5.08 -13.79 -7.94
C ALA A 16 -4.51 -14.04 -6.53
N SER A 17 -4.99 -13.30 -5.54
CA SER A 17 -4.53 -13.48 -4.15
C SER A 17 -5.01 -14.80 -3.56
N LEU A 18 -6.22 -15.23 -3.88
CA LEU A 18 -6.73 -16.54 -3.44
C LEU A 18 -5.91 -17.71 -3.99
N GLU A 19 -5.36 -17.58 -5.20
CA GLU A 19 -4.44 -18.59 -5.75
C GLU A 19 -3.17 -18.71 -4.90
N ILE A 20 -2.69 -17.60 -4.37
CA ILE A 20 -1.49 -17.56 -3.51
C ILE A 20 -1.81 -18.12 -2.12
N PHE A 21 -2.90 -17.67 -1.50
CA PHE A 21 -3.26 -18.05 -0.11
C PHE A 21 -3.91 -19.42 0.01
N GLY A 22 -4.59 -19.87 -1.03
CA GLY A 22 -5.24 -21.18 -1.07
C GLY A 22 -6.64 -21.23 -0.44
N ASP A 23 -6.96 -20.32 0.48
CA ASP A 23 -8.31 -20.24 1.05
C ASP A 23 -8.66 -18.80 1.47
N MET A 24 -9.97 -18.54 1.58
CA MET A 24 -10.51 -17.22 1.87
C MET A 24 -10.26 -16.80 3.31
N GLU A 25 -10.26 -17.73 4.25
CA GLU A 25 -10.05 -17.42 5.66
C GLU A 25 -8.65 -16.87 5.90
N LEU A 26 -7.64 -17.53 5.35
CA LEU A 26 -6.25 -17.06 5.46
C LEU A 26 -6.06 -15.70 4.78
N TYR A 27 -6.65 -15.52 3.61
CA TYR A 27 -6.61 -14.25 2.88
C TYR A 27 -7.24 -13.13 3.73
N ASP A 28 -8.41 -13.38 4.30
CA ASP A 28 -9.13 -12.42 5.13
C ASP A 28 -8.32 -12.01 6.36
N GLU A 29 -7.76 -12.98 7.07
CA GLU A 29 -6.91 -12.73 8.24
C GLU A 29 -5.69 -11.88 7.87
N THR A 30 -5.07 -12.16 6.73
CA THR A 30 -3.89 -11.42 6.25
C THR A 30 -4.24 -9.99 5.90
N ILE A 31 -5.38 -9.75 5.25
CA ILE A 31 -5.88 -8.39 4.98
C ILE A 31 -6.08 -7.62 6.30
N VAL A 32 -6.72 -8.23 7.28
CA VAL A 32 -6.97 -7.59 8.58
C VAL A 32 -5.65 -7.21 9.25
N ASP A 33 -4.68 -8.12 9.28
CA ASP A 33 -3.35 -7.87 9.85
C ASP A 33 -2.64 -6.72 9.12
N PHE A 34 -2.70 -6.70 7.80
CA PHE A 34 -2.13 -5.62 7.00
C PHE A 34 -2.77 -4.26 7.35
N LEU A 35 -4.10 -4.20 7.36
CA LEU A 35 -4.82 -2.97 7.66
C LEU A 35 -4.58 -2.47 9.08
N ASN A 36 -4.42 -3.37 10.04
CA ASN A 36 -4.10 -3.01 11.42
C ASN A 36 -2.68 -2.45 11.56
N SER A 37 -1.75 -2.87 10.72
CA SER A 37 -0.36 -2.41 10.76
C SER A 37 -0.09 -1.17 9.92
N VAL A 38 -0.99 -0.85 8.98
CA VAL A 38 -0.73 0.18 7.96
C VAL A 38 -0.56 1.58 8.55
N HIS A 39 -1.32 1.93 9.58
CA HIS A 39 -1.25 3.28 10.18
C HIS A 39 0.14 3.59 10.73
N GLY A 40 0.77 2.63 11.40
CA GLY A 40 2.14 2.80 11.89
C GLY A 40 3.15 3.01 10.75
N LYS A 41 3.00 2.26 9.68
CA LYS A 41 3.83 2.42 8.47
C LYS A 41 3.62 3.76 7.79
N LEU A 42 2.37 4.25 7.73
CA LEU A 42 2.07 5.56 7.16
C LEU A 42 2.66 6.69 8.00
N ASP A 43 2.65 6.57 9.33
CA ASP A 43 3.30 7.54 10.22
C ASP A 43 4.81 7.59 9.99
N GLU A 44 5.45 6.45 9.82
CA GLU A 44 6.87 6.38 9.45
C GLU A 44 7.14 7.01 8.10
N LEU A 45 6.31 6.72 7.11
CA LEU A 45 6.43 7.27 5.76
C LEU A 45 6.36 8.79 5.78
N LYS A 46 5.43 9.33 6.57
CA LYS A 46 5.29 10.77 6.76
C LYS A 46 6.55 11.39 7.35
N LYS A 47 7.16 10.74 8.36
CA LYS A 47 8.41 11.21 8.97
C LYS A 47 9.55 11.25 7.95
N TYR A 48 9.71 10.22 7.14
CA TYR A 48 10.74 10.19 6.10
C TYR A 48 10.53 11.30 5.08
N LYS A 49 9.28 11.55 4.69
CA LYS A 49 8.94 12.66 3.81
C LYS A 49 9.33 14.01 4.43
N GLU A 50 8.99 14.23 5.69
CA GLU A 50 9.23 15.50 6.39
C GLU A 50 10.72 15.83 6.50
N VAL A 51 11.55 14.82 6.72
CA VAL A 51 13.01 15.01 6.83
C VAL A 51 13.75 14.86 5.50
N GLY A 52 13.04 14.55 4.43
CA GLY A 52 13.65 14.38 3.10
C GLY A 52 14.46 13.09 2.95
N ASP A 53 14.23 12.09 3.78
CA ASP A 53 14.95 10.81 3.73
C ASP A 53 14.37 9.91 2.64
N MET A 54 14.76 10.15 1.42
CA MET A 54 14.24 9.43 0.26
C MET A 54 14.70 7.98 0.20
N ASN A 55 15.84 7.65 0.76
CA ASN A 55 16.32 6.26 0.80
C ASN A 55 15.40 5.38 1.66
N ASN A 56 15.11 5.81 2.88
CA ASN A 56 14.21 5.08 3.77
C ASN A 56 12.75 5.15 3.29
N TYR A 57 12.35 6.28 2.69
CA TYR A 57 11.04 6.40 2.05
C TYR A 57 10.85 5.32 0.99
N ALA A 58 11.83 5.16 0.10
CA ALA A 58 11.79 4.16 -0.96
C ALA A 58 11.72 2.72 -0.42
N ILE A 59 12.48 2.42 0.62
CA ILE A 59 12.48 1.10 1.26
C ILE A 59 11.09 0.77 1.85
N LEU A 60 10.51 1.72 2.55
CA LEU A 60 9.19 1.52 3.18
C LEU A 60 8.07 1.41 2.14
N VAL A 61 8.10 2.27 1.12
CA VAL A 61 7.14 2.22 0.02
C VAL A 61 7.24 0.91 -0.76
N HIS A 62 8.46 0.39 -0.94
CA HIS A 62 8.67 -0.93 -1.56
C HIS A 62 7.97 -2.03 -0.77
N SER A 63 8.10 -2.01 0.55
CA SER A 63 7.42 -2.97 1.44
C SER A 63 5.90 -2.85 1.31
N LEU A 64 5.36 -1.64 1.32
CA LEU A 64 3.93 -1.39 1.16
C LEU A 64 3.42 -1.86 -0.22
N LYS A 65 4.19 -1.61 -1.27
CA LYS A 65 3.88 -2.10 -2.62
C LYS A 65 3.80 -3.62 -2.66
N SER A 66 4.76 -4.30 -2.06
CA SER A 66 4.82 -5.76 -2.04
C SER A 66 3.62 -6.35 -1.30
N ASP A 67 3.27 -5.78 -0.15
CA ASP A 67 2.09 -6.19 0.62
C ASP A 67 0.80 -5.97 -0.16
N ALA A 68 0.65 -4.80 -0.78
CA ALA A 68 -0.53 -4.46 -1.57
C ALA A 68 -0.69 -5.40 -2.77
N LYS A 69 0.40 -5.68 -3.46
CA LYS A 69 0.40 -6.61 -4.61
C LYS A 69 0.01 -8.02 -4.18
N TYR A 70 0.57 -8.49 -3.07
CA TYR A 70 0.31 -9.82 -2.52
C TYR A 70 -1.18 -9.98 -2.15
N LEU A 71 -1.81 -8.92 -1.65
CA LEU A 71 -3.22 -8.91 -1.27
C LEU A 71 -4.17 -8.59 -2.42
N GLY A 72 -3.67 -8.33 -3.62
CA GLY A 72 -4.48 -8.03 -4.79
C GLY A 72 -4.91 -6.56 -4.90
N PHE A 73 -4.36 -5.66 -4.09
CA PHE A 73 -4.66 -4.23 -4.12
C PHE A 73 -3.88 -3.55 -5.25
N THR A 74 -4.30 -3.81 -6.49
CA THR A 74 -3.56 -3.47 -7.70
C THR A 74 -3.26 -1.98 -7.84
N LYS A 75 -4.27 -1.13 -7.63
CA LYS A 75 -4.09 0.33 -7.72
C LYS A 75 -3.14 0.85 -6.68
N LEU A 76 -3.24 0.32 -5.47
CA LEU A 76 -2.37 0.69 -4.37
C LEU A 76 -0.92 0.29 -4.64
N ALA A 77 -0.74 -0.91 -5.21
CA ALA A 77 0.58 -1.39 -5.63
C ALA A 77 1.17 -0.50 -6.72
N GLU A 78 0.38 -0.09 -7.70
CA GLU A 78 0.83 0.82 -8.77
C GLU A 78 1.24 2.19 -8.25
N LEU A 79 0.44 2.79 -7.36
CA LEU A 79 0.77 4.07 -6.72
C LEU A 79 2.05 3.96 -5.89
N SER A 80 2.16 2.91 -5.09
CA SER A 80 3.35 2.67 -4.28
C SER A 80 4.59 2.48 -5.14
N TYR A 81 4.46 1.79 -6.27
CA TYR A 81 5.57 1.62 -7.21
C TYR A 81 6.02 2.95 -7.82
N ALA A 82 5.09 3.82 -8.19
CA ALA A 82 5.44 5.16 -8.70
C ALA A 82 6.24 5.95 -7.65
N HIS A 83 5.80 5.92 -6.40
CA HIS A 83 6.52 6.55 -5.30
C HIS A 83 7.89 5.92 -5.06
N GLU A 84 8.00 4.61 -5.18
CA GLU A 84 9.27 3.91 -5.05
C GLU A 84 10.27 4.37 -6.11
N LEU A 85 9.86 4.39 -7.38
CA LEU A 85 10.73 4.80 -8.49
C LEU A 85 11.18 6.26 -8.34
N GLN A 86 10.25 7.15 -8.00
CA GLN A 86 10.54 8.58 -7.89
C GLN A 86 11.42 8.89 -6.68
N SER A 87 11.19 8.24 -5.55
CA SER A 87 12.01 8.43 -4.36
C SER A 87 13.43 7.88 -4.56
N LYS A 88 13.58 6.74 -5.23
CA LYS A 88 14.90 6.20 -5.60
C LYS A 88 15.66 7.15 -6.54
N ALA A 89 14.96 7.83 -7.42
CA ALA A 89 15.54 8.82 -8.33
C ALA A 89 15.86 10.16 -7.64
N GLY A 90 15.50 10.30 -6.37
CA GLY A 90 15.69 11.55 -5.62
C GLY A 90 14.67 12.63 -5.97
N ASN A 91 13.56 12.28 -6.60
CA ASN A 91 12.54 13.26 -7.00
C ASN A 91 11.60 13.58 -5.83
N TYR A 92 12.11 14.40 -4.92
CA TYR A 92 11.36 14.83 -3.74
C TYR A 92 10.10 15.62 -4.08
N GLY A 93 10.14 16.39 -5.16
CA GLY A 93 8.97 17.14 -5.64
C GLY A 93 7.77 16.25 -5.96
N PHE A 94 8.00 15.12 -6.61
CA PHE A 94 6.96 14.14 -6.87
C PHE A 94 6.35 13.61 -5.57
N VAL A 95 7.20 13.25 -4.60
CA VAL A 95 6.75 12.73 -3.31
C VAL A 95 5.87 13.74 -2.59
N LEU A 96 6.29 15.01 -2.53
CA LEU A 96 5.51 16.08 -1.89
C LEU A 96 4.16 16.28 -2.58
N GLU A 97 4.14 16.27 -3.91
CA GLU A 97 2.93 16.53 -4.69
C GLU A 97 1.90 15.40 -4.57
N HIS A 98 2.37 14.14 -4.53
CA HIS A 98 1.52 12.95 -4.60
C HIS A 98 1.40 12.19 -3.28
N PHE A 99 1.96 12.72 -2.19
CA PHE A 99 1.94 12.03 -0.90
C PHE A 99 0.52 11.80 -0.38
N ASP A 100 -0.32 12.83 -0.42
CA ASP A 100 -1.69 12.75 0.11
C ASP A 100 -2.53 11.73 -0.66
N GLU A 101 -2.35 11.66 -1.97
CA GLU A 101 -3.01 10.65 -2.82
C GLU A 101 -2.68 9.24 -2.35
N LEU A 102 -1.41 8.97 -2.07
CA LEU A 102 -0.96 7.67 -1.57
C LEU A 102 -1.57 7.35 -0.20
N ILE A 103 -1.53 8.30 0.72
CA ILE A 103 -2.07 8.14 2.08
C ILE A 103 -3.57 7.88 2.05
N ILE A 104 -4.31 8.66 1.28
CA ILE A 104 -5.77 8.49 1.15
C ILE A 104 -6.11 7.11 0.60
N SER A 105 -5.34 6.62 -0.37
CA SER A 105 -5.54 5.29 -0.95
C SER A 105 -5.37 4.19 0.08
N PHE A 106 -4.38 4.29 0.97
CA PHE A 106 -4.19 3.32 2.06
C PHE A 106 -5.29 3.43 3.12
N ILE A 107 -5.67 4.64 3.52
CA ILE A 107 -6.70 4.88 4.54
C ILE A 107 -8.05 4.33 4.07
N TRP A 108 -8.35 4.42 2.78
CA TRP A 108 -9.63 3.94 2.24
C TRP A 108 -9.87 2.45 2.55
N PHE A 109 -8.80 1.63 2.59
CA PHE A 109 -8.90 0.21 2.90
C PHE A 109 -8.88 -0.09 4.40
N SER A 110 -8.62 0.90 5.26
CA SER A 110 -8.61 0.72 6.72
C SER A 110 -10.01 0.45 7.25
N PRO A 111 -10.13 -0.41 8.27
CA PRO A 111 -11.42 -0.66 8.92
C PRO A 111 -11.96 0.57 9.65
#